data_6fb79c3c02dbd66cd97de9d9b728d6e4
#
_entry.id   6fb79c3c02dbd66cd97de9d9b728d6e4
#
_cell.length_a   1.000
_cell.length_b   1.000
_cell.length_c   1.000
_cell.angle_alpha   90.00
_cell.angle_beta   90.00
_cell.angle_gamma   90.00
#
_symmetry.space_group_name_H-M   'P 1'
#
loop_
_entity.id
_entity.type
_entity.pdbx_description
1 polymer ?
#
loop_
_entity_poly.entity_id
_entity_poly.type
_entity_poly.pdbx_seq_one_letter_code
_entity_poly.pdbx_strand_id
1 'polypeptide(L)'
;IPFMVNKARTLEKIAELVKEKKIDGISEIRDESDKDGLRIVIDVKKGESVEVLENNLFAQTQLEQSFGINFTVLVDGQPKVLNLKEILQEFLKHRKDVVLKRTKFVLRKSKDRGHIVEGLMVAIANIDEIIKIIKKSKDPKIAAQELIKKKWKAGPVEAILKKVGKDACKPKGIAKGIGLIGKSYKLSKDQAKAILELRLGRLTGLEQDNLSGEFNSLIKKITSLQEIIDDKDVLKKLIKDELNEIKETYGDERRTDINDTRQDISNEDLIPEETRVLTISRTGYAKTQPLEEYREQRRGGQGKAAAKVKEEDVIQNLHVLSSHSQMLCFTTKGKVYWLKVYEVPVASRTSKGRPLVNMLNLDDDEKV
;
A
#
# COMPACT_ATOMS: atom_id res chain seq x y z
N ILE A 1 -11.57 -6.35 -12.82
CA ILE A 1 -11.74 -7.53 -11.93
C ILE A 1 -10.99 -7.26 -10.65
N PRO A 2 -11.60 -7.38 -9.47
CA PRO A 2 -10.94 -7.17 -8.18
C PRO A 2 -9.75 -8.11 -7.96
N PHE A 3 -8.82 -7.70 -7.07
CA PHE A 3 -7.66 -8.51 -6.71
C PHE A 3 -8.09 -9.86 -6.12
N MET A 4 -7.40 -10.93 -6.48
CA MET A 4 -7.69 -12.32 -6.09
C MET A 4 -9.01 -12.92 -6.60
N VAL A 5 -9.76 -12.25 -7.44
CA VAL A 5 -10.95 -12.82 -8.09
C VAL A 5 -10.53 -13.65 -9.31
N ASN A 6 -11.08 -14.87 -9.38
CA ASN A 6 -10.84 -15.75 -10.52
C ASN A 6 -11.72 -15.37 -11.70
N LYS A 7 -11.09 -14.95 -12.82
CA LYS A 7 -11.75 -14.51 -14.04
C LYS A 7 -12.71 -15.57 -14.61
N ALA A 8 -12.27 -16.81 -14.71
CA ALA A 8 -13.08 -17.89 -15.28
C ALA A 8 -14.35 -18.14 -14.46
N ARG A 9 -14.24 -18.20 -13.14
CA ARG A 9 -15.40 -18.34 -12.24
C ARG A 9 -16.36 -17.16 -12.33
N THR A 10 -15.83 -15.94 -12.53
CA THR A 10 -16.68 -14.75 -12.72
C THR A 10 -17.49 -14.86 -14.01
N LEU A 11 -16.84 -15.27 -15.10
CA LEU A 11 -17.54 -15.49 -16.39
C LEU A 11 -18.60 -16.61 -16.28
N GLU A 12 -18.27 -17.73 -15.67
CA GLU A 12 -19.22 -18.82 -15.42
C GLU A 12 -20.42 -18.34 -14.60
N LYS A 13 -20.16 -17.54 -13.54
CA LYS A 13 -21.22 -16.98 -12.70
C LYS A 13 -22.13 -16.02 -13.46
N ILE A 14 -21.57 -15.14 -14.30
CA ILE A 14 -22.38 -14.25 -15.14
C ILE A 14 -23.25 -15.07 -16.08
N ALA A 15 -22.69 -16.09 -16.76
CA ALA A 15 -23.43 -16.96 -17.65
C ALA A 15 -24.57 -17.72 -16.94
N GLU A 16 -24.33 -18.18 -15.71
CA GLU A 16 -25.34 -18.83 -14.87
C GLU A 16 -26.49 -17.86 -14.54
N LEU A 17 -26.18 -16.61 -14.12
CA LEU A 17 -27.19 -15.59 -13.79
C LEU A 17 -28.03 -15.21 -15.01
N VAL A 18 -27.44 -15.16 -16.20
CA VAL A 18 -28.18 -14.94 -17.46
C VAL A 18 -29.10 -16.12 -17.75
N LYS A 19 -28.63 -17.36 -17.57
CA LYS A 19 -29.44 -18.57 -17.78
C LYS A 19 -30.60 -18.67 -16.79
N GLU A 20 -30.38 -18.24 -15.55
CA GLU A 20 -31.40 -18.19 -14.51
C GLU A 20 -32.35 -16.98 -14.64
N LYS A 21 -32.15 -16.12 -15.65
CA LYS A 21 -32.90 -14.88 -15.88
C LYS A 21 -32.87 -13.90 -14.70
N LYS A 22 -31.80 -13.93 -13.91
CA LYS A 22 -31.53 -12.96 -12.83
C LYS A 22 -30.90 -11.69 -13.38
N ILE A 23 -30.08 -11.81 -14.42
CA ILE A 23 -29.53 -10.70 -15.19
C ILE A 23 -30.05 -10.88 -16.62
N ASP A 24 -30.70 -9.86 -17.14
CA ASP A 24 -31.09 -9.78 -18.56
C ASP A 24 -30.26 -8.72 -19.27
N GLY A 25 -30.39 -8.60 -20.58
CA GLY A 25 -29.70 -7.56 -21.35
C GLY A 25 -28.34 -7.96 -21.93
N ILE A 26 -27.80 -9.13 -21.62
CA ILE A 26 -26.51 -9.61 -22.17
C ILE A 26 -26.82 -10.42 -23.46
N SER A 27 -26.12 -10.08 -24.56
CA SER A 27 -26.19 -10.84 -25.82
C SER A 27 -25.04 -11.83 -25.94
N GLU A 28 -23.82 -11.42 -25.58
CA GLU A 28 -22.62 -12.26 -25.67
C GLU A 28 -21.61 -11.89 -24.59
N ILE A 29 -20.82 -12.87 -24.17
CA ILE A 29 -19.71 -12.70 -23.22
C ILE A 29 -18.47 -13.33 -23.82
N ARG A 30 -17.39 -12.56 -23.93
CA ARG A 30 -16.11 -13.02 -24.47
C ARG A 30 -14.96 -12.74 -23.51
N ASP A 31 -14.00 -13.65 -23.48
CA ASP A 31 -12.71 -13.45 -22.82
C ASP A 31 -11.66 -13.07 -23.88
N GLU A 32 -11.26 -11.83 -23.87
CA GLU A 32 -10.24 -11.28 -24.76
C GLU A 32 -8.93 -10.99 -24.02
N SER A 33 -8.67 -11.69 -22.91
CA SER A 33 -7.45 -11.52 -22.13
C SER A 33 -6.24 -12.03 -22.91
N ASP A 34 -5.14 -11.26 -22.87
CA ASP A 34 -3.89 -11.57 -23.53
C ASP A 34 -2.68 -11.28 -22.60
N LYS A 35 -1.48 -11.22 -23.18
CA LYS A 35 -0.23 -10.88 -22.47
C LYS A 35 -0.21 -9.47 -21.87
N ASP A 36 -1.03 -8.56 -22.40
CA ASP A 36 -1.06 -7.16 -21.99
C ASP A 36 -2.05 -6.94 -20.82
N GLY A 37 -2.95 -7.92 -20.55
CA GLY A 37 -3.83 -7.88 -19.39
C GLY A 37 -5.11 -8.71 -19.47
N LEU A 38 -5.90 -8.59 -18.39
CA LEU A 38 -7.21 -9.22 -18.31
C LEU A 38 -8.27 -8.34 -18.99
N ARG A 39 -9.02 -8.93 -19.94
CA ARG A 39 -10.09 -8.25 -20.65
C ARG A 39 -11.32 -9.16 -20.79
N ILE A 40 -12.42 -8.76 -20.20
CA ILE A 40 -13.74 -9.38 -20.40
C ILE A 40 -14.58 -8.42 -21.21
N VAL A 41 -15.18 -8.89 -22.28
CA VAL A 41 -16.10 -8.12 -23.13
C VAL A 41 -17.50 -8.67 -22.97
N ILE A 42 -18.44 -7.80 -22.66
CA ILE A 42 -19.87 -8.12 -22.50
C ILE A 42 -20.63 -7.26 -23.50
N ASP A 43 -21.27 -7.90 -24.47
CA ASP A 43 -22.11 -7.23 -25.44
C ASP A 43 -23.54 -7.13 -24.91
N VAL A 44 -24.09 -5.93 -24.95
CA VAL A 44 -25.43 -5.61 -24.45
C VAL A 44 -26.45 -5.74 -25.56
N LYS A 45 -27.63 -6.29 -25.29
CA LYS A 45 -28.75 -6.36 -26.21
C LYS A 45 -29.22 -4.95 -26.58
N LYS A 46 -29.68 -4.80 -27.82
CA LYS A 46 -30.17 -3.52 -28.32
C LYS A 46 -31.43 -3.09 -27.54
N GLY A 47 -31.38 -1.91 -26.96
CA GLY A 47 -32.49 -1.31 -26.24
C GLY A 47 -32.40 -1.45 -24.70
N GLU A 48 -31.42 -2.20 -24.20
CA GLU A 48 -31.16 -2.34 -22.76
C GLU A 48 -30.27 -1.22 -22.20
N SER A 49 -30.48 -0.87 -20.94
CA SER A 49 -29.64 0.13 -20.24
C SER A 49 -28.33 -0.50 -19.78
N VAL A 50 -27.22 0.07 -20.29
CA VAL A 50 -25.86 -0.35 -19.89
C VAL A 50 -25.65 -0.13 -18.39
N GLU A 51 -26.10 1.00 -17.84
CA GLU A 51 -25.93 1.37 -16.44
C GLU A 51 -26.63 0.38 -15.48
N VAL A 52 -27.87 0.03 -15.79
CA VAL A 52 -28.64 -0.97 -15.01
C VAL A 52 -27.96 -2.33 -15.05
N LEU A 53 -27.44 -2.73 -16.23
CA LEU A 53 -26.71 -3.98 -16.38
C LEU A 53 -25.43 -3.97 -15.56
N GLU A 54 -24.67 -2.89 -15.60
CA GLU A 54 -23.42 -2.74 -14.85
C GLU A 54 -23.68 -2.83 -13.33
N ASN A 55 -24.69 -2.11 -12.83
CA ASN A 55 -25.09 -2.17 -11.44
C ASN A 55 -25.52 -3.59 -11.01
N ASN A 56 -26.26 -4.30 -11.84
CA ASN A 56 -26.63 -5.69 -11.59
C ASN A 56 -25.42 -6.63 -11.55
N LEU A 57 -24.44 -6.42 -12.43
CA LEU A 57 -23.20 -7.19 -12.42
C LEU A 57 -22.38 -6.95 -11.14
N PHE A 58 -22.29 -5.71 -10.67
CA PHE A 58 -21.62 -5.42 -9.40
C PHE A 58 -22.37 -6.02 -8.20
N ALA A 59 -23.69 -5.91 -8.16
CA ALA A 59 -24.50 -6.39 -7.05
C ALA A 59 -24.57 -7.93 -6.95
N GLN A 60 -24.51 -8.65 -8.09
CA GLN A 60 -24.77 -10.09 -8.11
C GLN A 60 -23.53 -10.96 -8.41
N THR A 61 -22.39 -10.36 -8.69
CA THR A 61 -21.16 -11.09 -9.00
C THR A 61 -19.98 -10.67 -8.12
N GLN A 62 -18.82 -11.30 -8.33
CA GLN A 62 -17.59 -10.97 -7.63
C GLN A 62 -16.85 -9.76 -8.24
N LEU A 63 -17.50 -8.98 -9.11
CA LEU A 63 -16.94 -7.72 -9.63
C LEU A 63 -16.83 -6.67 -8.51
N GLU A 64 -17.74 -6.72 -7.53
CA GLU A 64 -17.62 -6.03 -6.26
C GLU A 64 -17.57 -7.04 -5.12
N GLN A 65 -16.59 -6.91 -4.23
CA GLN A 65 -16.48 -7.79 -3.06
C GLN A 65 -15.82 -7.09 -1.89
N SER A 66 -16.21 -7.50 -0.69
CA SER A 66 -15.54 -7.08 0.54
C SER A 66 -14.22 -7.80 0.70
N PHE A 67 -13.15 -7.05 0.96
CA PHE A 67 -11.84 -7.59 1.26
C PHE A 67 -11.52 -7.43 2.74
N GLY A 68 -11.46 -8.52 3.47
CA GLY A 68 -11.08 -8.54 4.88
C GLY A 68 -9.57 -8.36 5.03
N ILE A 69 -9.15 -7.17 5.47
CA ILE A 69 -7.73 -6.91 5.72
C ILE A 69 -7.31 -7.62 7.00
N ASN A 70 -6.34 -8.55 6.88
CA ASN A 70 -5.74 -9.24 8.01
C ASN A 70 -4.21 -9.10 7.94
N PHE A 71 -3.66 -8.18 8.71
CA PHE A 71 -2.23 -7.96 8.80
C PHE A 71 -1.61 -8.83 9.91
N THR A 72 -1.36 -10.09 9.60
CA THR A 72 -0.57 -10.97 10.47
C THR A 72 0.91 -10.83 10.11
N VAL A 73 1.70 -10.29 11.03
CA VAL A 73 3.13 -10.03 10.84
C VAL A 73 3.96 -10.67 11.96
N LEU A 74 5.24 -10.91 11.67
CA LEU A 74 6.19 -11.42 12.68
C LEU A 74 6.84 -10.21 13.39
N VAL A 75 6.62 -10.11 14.70
CA VAL A 75 7.27 -9.13 15.57
C VAL A 75 8.10 -9.88 16.60
N ASP A 76 9.41 -9.66 16.59
CA ASP A 76 10.37 -10.34 17.47
C ASP A 76 10.24 -11.89 17.40
N GLY A 77 9.97 -12.43 16.19
CA GLY A 77 9.81 -13.86 15.92
C GLY A 77 8.45 -14.45 16.29
N GLN A 78 7.50 -13.65 16.76
CA GLN A 78 6.15 -14.09 17.11
C GLN A 78 5.11 -13.52 16.13
N PRO A 79 4.14 -14.31 15.66
CA PRO A 79 3.04 -13.82 14.84
C PRO A 79 2.10 -12.95 15.68
N LYS A 80 1.78 -11.74 15.15
CA LYS A 80 0.82 -10.81 15.75
C LYS A 80 -0.07 -10.23 14.66
N VAL A 81 -1.35 -10.09 14.96
CA VAL A 81 -2.28 -9.35 14.12
C VAL A 81 -2.22 -7.88 14.53
N LEU A 82 -1.86 -7.02 13.60
CA LEU A 82 -1.65 -5.59 13.84
C LEU A 82 -2.52 -4.77 12.90
N ASN A 83 -2.85 -3.54 13.31
CA ASN A 83 -3.42 -2.56 12.41
C ASN A 83 -2.32 -1.83 11.61
N LEU A 84 -2.69 -1.06 10.60
CA LEU A 84 -1.74 -0.36 9.72
C LEU A 84 -0.78 0.55 10.49
N LYS A 85 -1.27 1.28 11.49
CA LYS A 85 -0.44 2.17 12.34
C LYS A 85 0.61 1.39 13.10
N GLU A 86 0.23 0.28 13.69
CA GLU A 86 1.13 -0.59 14.47
C GLU A 86 2.20 -1.23 13.59
N ILE A 87 1.83 -1.68 12.37
CA ILE A 87 2.80 -2.20 11.39
C ILE A 87 3.85 -1.14 11.05
N LEU A 88 3.43 0.09 10.76
CA LEU A 88 4.35 1.18 10.46
C LEU A 88 5.25 1.52 11.65
N GLN A 89 4.72 1.44 12.87
CA GLN A 89 5.52 1.64 14.09
C GLN A 89 6.58 0.55 14.27
N GLU A 90 6.24 -0.72 14.10
CA GLU A 90 7.19 -1.84 14.19
C GLU A 90 8.22 -1.79 13.05
N PHE A 91 7.81 -1.42 11.83
CA PHE A 91 8.75 -1.17 10.73
C PHE A 91 9.78 -0.09 11.08
N LEU A 92 9.33 1.06 11.60
CA LEU A 92 10.23 2.15 12.00
C LEU A 92 11.18 1.74 13.13
N LYS A 93 10.69 0.95 14.10
CA LYS A 93 11.51 0.41 15.19
C LYS A 93 12.59 -0.51 14.63
N HIS A 94 12.22 -1.46 13.78
CA HIS A 94 13.16 -2.35 13.12
C HIS A 94 14.19 -1.59 12.27
N ARG A 95 13.73 -0.60 11.47
CA ARG A 95 14.62 0.21 10.64
C ARG A 95 15.65 0.98 11.45
N LYS A 96 15.24 1.57 12.59
CA LYS A 96 16.17 2.22 13.53
C LYS A 96 17.24 1.27 14.03
N ASP A 97 16.85 0.06 14.43
CA ASP A 97 17.78 -0.94 14.96
C ASP A 97 18.79 -1.37 13.88
N VAL A 98 18.32 -1.61 12.65
CA VAL A 98 19.18 -2.00 11.53
C VAL A 98 20.17 -0.89 11.18
N VAL A 99 19.73 0.36 11.08
CA VAL A 99 20.59 1.51 10.79
C VAL A 99 21.62 1.70 11.88
N LEU A 100 21.22 1.61 13.16
CA LEU A 100 22.18 1.70 14.28
C LEU A 100 23.21 0.55 14.27
N LYS A 101 22.81 -0.69 14.01
CA LYS A 101 23.74 -1.82 13.90
C LYS A 101 24.71 -1.63 12.74
N ARG A 102 24.21 -1.22 11.57
CA ARG A 102 25.03 -0.87 10.41
C ARG A 102 26.02 0.25 10.72
N THR A 103 25.55 1.33 11.30
CA THR A 103 26.39 2.49 11.67
C THR A 103 27.47 2.10 12.67
N LYS A 104 27.15 1.33 13.71
CA LYS A 104 28.11 0.80 14.71
C LYS A 104 29.17 -0.10 14.05
N PHE A 105 28.77 -0.93 13.09
CA PHE A 105 29.69 -1.79 12.37
C PHE A 105 30.67 -0.97 11.49
N VAL A 106 30.14 -0.01 10.73
CA VAL A 106 30.97 0.86 9.87
C VAL A 106 31.88 1.73 10.72
N LEU A 107 31.38 2.26 11.83
CA LEU A 107 32.18 3.04 12.79
C LEU A 107 33.36 2.22 13.34
N ARG A 108 33.12 0.97 13.75
CA ARG A 108 34.19 0.08 14.23
C ARG A 108 35.25 -0.11 13.16
N LYS A 109 34.86 -0.49 11.93
CA LYS A 109 35.80 -0.66 10.81
C LYS A 109 36.56 0.62 10.49
N SER A 110 35.89 1.78 10.54
CA SER A 110 36.53 3.07 10.29
C SER A 110 37.53 3.42 11.40
N LYS A 111 37.22 3.12 12.67
CA LYS A 111 38.16 3.31 13.80
C LYS A 111 39.36 2.37 13.71
N ASP A 112 39.15 1.09 13.36
CA ASP A 112 40.22 0.12 13.17
C ASP A 112 41.19 0.58 12.06
N ARG A 113 40.66 1.02 10.91
CA ARG A 113 41.45 1.56 9.80
C ARG A 113 42.14 2.88 10.17
N GLY A 114 41.41 3.81 10.82
CA GLY A 114 41.95 5.08 11.30
C GLY A 114 43.11 4.89 12.25
N HIS A 115 42.99 3.93 13.16
CA HIS A 115 44.07 3.58 14.11
C HIS A 115 45.32 3.11 13.40
N ILE A 116 45.22 2.29 12.35
CA ILE A 116 46.37 1.85 11.55
C ILE A 116 46.98 3.04 10.81
N VAL A 117 46.18 3.85 10.12
CA VAL A 117 46.69 5.03 9.37
C VAL A 117 47.37 6.04 10.30
N GLU A 118 46.81 6.27 11.49
CA GLU A 118 47.38 7.09 12.56
C GLU A 118 48.81 6.61 12.94
N GLY A 119 48.95 5.30 13.17
CA GLY A 119 50.29 4.71 13.44
C GLY A 119 51.26 4.83 12.30
N LEU A 120 50.80 4.69 11.06
CA LEU A 120 51.66 4.88 9.85
C LEU A 120 52.13 6.32 9.70
N MET A 121 51.26 7.30 9.96
CA MET A 121 51.62 8.72 9.96
C MET A 121 52.69 9.06 11.01
N VAL A 122 52.55 8.51 12.24
CA VAL A 122 53.55 8.63 13.30
C VAL A 122 54.87 7.97 12.86
N ALA A 123 54.81 6.81 12.20
CA ALA A 123 56.00 6.11 11.69
C ALA A 123 56.75 6.93 10.65
N ILE A 124 56.04 7.52 9.68
CA ILE A 124 56.65 8.37 8.65
C ILE A 124 57.31 9.61 9.28
N ALA A 125 56.68 10.24 10.26
CA ALA A 125 57.27 11.39 10.98
C ALA A 125 58.55 11.03 11.77
N ASN A 126 58.81 9.74 12.01
CA ASN A 126 59.97 9.24 12.76
C ASN A 126 60.74 8.17 11.97
N ILE A 127 60.74 8.25 10.63
CA ILE A 127 61.17 7.16 9.75
C ILE A 127 62.63 6.76 9.94
N ASP A 128 63.54 7.70 10.14
CA ASP A 128 64.94 7.43 10.32
C ASP A 128 65.24 6.57 11.57
N GLU A 129 64.54 6.88 12.64
CA GLU A 129 64.71 6.12 13.88
C GLU A 129 64.05 4.71 13.77
N ILE A 130 62.95 4.60 13.07
CA ILE A 130 62.29 3.32 12.84
C ILE A 130 63.16 2.41 11.96
N ILE A 131 63.75 2.93 10.91
CA ILE A 131 64.67 2.16 10.03
C ILE A 131 65.89 1.70 10.84
N LYS A 132 66.43 2.54 11.72
CA LYS A 132 67.58 2.15 12.57
C LYS A 132 67.19 0.98 13.51
N ILE A 133 66.00 0.98 14.11
CA ILE A 133 65.52 -0.11 14.95
C ILE A 133 65.34 -1.39 14.13
N ILE A 134 64.66 -1.31 12.97
CA ILE A 134 64.43 -2.46 12.11
C ILE A 134 65.75 -3.12 11.66
N LYS A 135 66.71 -2.31 11.21
CA LYS A 135 68.05 -2.81 10.78
C LYS A 135 68.85 -3.46 11.93
N LYS A 136 68.70 -2.98 13.18
CA LYS A 136 69.40 -3.50 14.37
C LYS A 136 68.74 -4.77 14.92
N SER A 137 67.49 -5.03 14.61
CA SER A 137 66.72 -6.18 15.13
C SER A 137 67.00 -7.43 14.33
N LYS A 138 67.22 -8.56 15.00
CA LYS A 138 67.50 -9.87 14.36
C LYS A 138 66.22 -10.55 13.83
N ASP A 139 65.04 -10.21 14.36
CA ASP A 139 63.74 -10.82 14.07
C ASP A 139 62.64 -9.73 14.03
N PRO A 140 61.68 -9.83 13.08
CA PRO A 140 60.54 -8.92 13.04
C PRO A 140 59.74 -8.83 14.35
N LYS A 141 59.67 -9.90 15.16
CA LYS A 141 59.02 -9.90 16.45
C LYS A 141 59.75 -9.01 17.45
N ILE A 142 61.07 -9.04 17.47
CA ILE A 142 61.91 -8.17 18.32
C ILE A 142 61.74 -6.72 17.88
N ALA A 143 61.79 -6.43 16.56
CA ALA A 143 61.53 -5.11 16.02
C ALA A 143 60.17 -4.55 16.48
N ALA A 144 59.10 -5.32 16.38
CA ALA A 144 57.75 -4.92 16.80
C ALA A 144 57.71 -4.58 18.30
N GLN A 145 58.38 -5.39 19.17
CA GLN A 145 58.43 -5.11 20.62
C GLN A 145 59.18 -3.81 20.94
N GLU A 146 60.27 -3.53 20.25
CA GLU A 146 61.01 -2.30 20.45
C GLU A 146 60.23 -1.07 19.96
N LEU A 147 59.46 -1.19 18.83
CA LEU A 147 58.61 -0.13 18.34
C LEU A 147 57.51 0.20 19.33
N ILE A 148 56.94 -0.79 20.02
CA ILE A 148 55.87 -0.66 21.00
C ILE A 148 56.36 -0.07 22.34
N LYS A 149 57.59 -0.43 22.76
CA LYS A 149 58.17 0.04 24.02
C LYS A 149 58.51 1.52 24.00
N LYS A 150 58.96 2.02 22.84
CA LYS A 150 59.44 3.39 22.64
C LYS A 150 58.27 4.38 22.55
N LYS A 151 58.51 5.61 23.04
CA LYS A 151 57.63 6.76 22.82
C LYS A 151 58.11 7.55 21.63
N TRP A 152 57.18 7.84 20.71
CA TRP A 152 57.44 8.49 19.43
C TRP A 152 56.98 9.95 19.43
N LYS A 153 57.55 10.81 18.60
CA LYS A 153 57.00 12.14 18.35
C LYS A 153 55.71 11.99 17.56
N ALA A 154 54.62 12.62 18.03
CA ALA A 154 53.28 12.43 17.37
C ALA A 154 53.18 13.12 15.98
N GLY A 155 54.06 14.09 15.68
CA GLY A 155 54.08 14.75 14.36
C GLY A 155 52.75 15.39 13.97
N PRO A 156 52.33 15.25 12.70
CA PRO A 156 51.09 15.84 12.17
C PRO A 156 49.82 15.34 12.84
N VAL A 157 49.86 14.12 13.40
CA VAL A 157 48.72 13.46 14.06
C VAL A 157 48.30 14.23 15.32
N GLU A 158 49.25 14.88 16.02
CA GLU A 158 48.96 15.64 17.24
C GLU A 158 47.96 16.77 17.00
N ALA A 159 48.15 17.54 15.92
CA ALA A 159 47.26 18.67 15.61
C ALA A 159 45.81 18.20 15.27
N ILE A 160 45.67 17.07 14.60
CA ILE A 160 44.37 16.51 14.19
C ILE A 160 43.66 15.92 15.39
N LEU A 161 44.34 15.08 16.20
CA LEU A 161 43.77 14.45 17.38
C LEU A 161 43.41 15.44 18.49
N LYS A 162 44.09 16.57 18.61
CA LYS A 162 43.70 17.63 19.52
C LYS A 162 42.37 18.28 19.16
N LYS A 163 42.01 18.37 17.86
CA LYS A 163 40.74 18.94 17.39
C LYS A 163 39.57 17.98 17.56
N VAL A 164 39.76 16.70 17.30
CA VAL A 164 38.69 15.72 17.22
C VAL A 164 38.57 14.85 18.47
N GLY A 165 39.60 14.81 19.29
CA GLY A 165 39.69 14.00 20.51
C GLY A 165 40.74 12.90 20.40
N LYS A 166 41.49 12.69 21.50
CA LYS A 166 42.61 11.74 21.55
C LYS A 166 42.24 10.28 21.27
N ASP A 167 41.01 9.94 21.51
CA ASP A 167 40.48 8.56 21.37
C ASP A 167 39.57 8.40 20.10
N ALA A 168 39.52 9.37 19.20
CA ALA A 168 38.65 9.37 18.04
C ALA A 168 38.80 8.10 17.19
N CYS A 169 40.04 7.68 16.88
CA CYS A 169 40.36 6.48 16.12
C CYS A 169 40.64 5.24 16.97
N LYS A 170 40.41 5.29 18.29
CA LYS A 170 40.79 4.18 19.16
C LYS A 170 39.77 3.02 19.05
N PRO A 171 40.23 1.83 18.65
CA PRO A 171 39.42 0.63 18.63
C PRO A 171 39.01 0.20 20.05
N LYS A 172 37.88 -0.52 20.15
CA LYS A 172 37.48 -1.12 21.43
C LYS A 172 38.47 -2.22 21.85
N GLY A 173 38.87 -2.22 23.13
CA GLY A 173 39.73 -3.26 23.67
C GLY A 173 41.24 -2.96 23.62
N ILE A 174 41.66 -1.80 23.14
CA ILE A 174 43.08 -1.39 23.22
C ILE A 174 43.44 -1.00 24.68
N ALA A 175 44.62 -1.46 25.12
CA ALA A 175 45.11 -1.21 26.45
C ALA A 175 45.25 0.29 26.79
N LYS A 176 44.99 0.67 28.05
CA LYS A 176 45.22 2.02 28.53
C LYS A 176 46.70 2.40 28.32
N GLY A 177 46.94 3.63 27.81
CA GLY A 177 48.31 4.13 27.61
C GLY A 177 48.88 3.89 26.22
N ILE A 178 48.07 3.43 25.25
CA ILE A 178 48.37 3.39 23.80
C ILE A 178 47.73 4.60 23.10
N GLY A 179 48.41 5.17 22.10
CA GLY A 179 47.94 6.36 21.37
C GLY A 179 48.67 7.63 21.85
N LEU A 180 48.05 8.79 21.66
CA LEU A 180 48.58 10.11 22.04
C LEU A 180 48.63 10.33 23.54
N ILE A 181 49.82 10.49 24.12
CA ILE A 181 50.09 10.78 25.54
C ILE A 181 50.87 12.10 25.63
N GLY A 182 50.16 13.19 25.89
CA GLY A 182 50.77 14.53 25.87
C GLY A 182 51.25 14.88 24.45
N LYS A 183 52.57 15.08 24.26
CA LYS A 183 53.24 15.33 22.98
C LYS A 183 53.85 14.07 22.35
N SER A 184 53.76 12.93 23.05
CA SER A 184 54.35 11.67 22.62
C SER A 184 53.23 10.68 22.24
N TYR A 185 53.57 9.75 21.34
CA TYR A 185 52.70 8.70 20.85
C TYR A 185 53.24 7.31 21.22
N LYS A 186 52.41 6.42 21.68
CA LYS A 186 52.76 5.02 21.96
C LYS A 186 52.01 4.11 20.98
N LEU A 187 52.77 3.32 20.22
CA LEU A 187 52.25 2.41 19.21
C LEU A 187 51.57 1.16 19.79
N SER A 188 50.51 0.69 19.16
CA SER A 188 49.90 -0.61 19.41
C SER A 188 50.61 -1.75 18.67
N LYS A 189 50.25 -3.00 19.06
CA LYS A 189 50.72 -4.20 18.33
C LYS A 189 50.34 -4.20 16.87
N ASP A 190 49.10 -3.83 16.55
CA ASP A 190 48.58 -3.81 15.19
C ASP A 190 49.23 -2.70 14.34
N GLN A 191 49.48 -1.55 14.94
CA GLN A 191 50.24 -0.46 14.31
C GLN A 191 51.70 -0.87 14.04
N ALA A 192 52.39 -1.49 15.01
CA ALA A 192 53.73 -1.96 14.86
C ALA A 192 53.85 -3.02 13.73
N LYS A 193 52.89 -3.93 13.64
CA LYS A 193 52.80 -4.91 12.55
C LYS A 193 52.62 -4.23 11.19
N ALA A 194 51.68 -3.28 11.08
CA ALA A 194 51.44 -2.54 9.84
C ALA A 194 52.66 -1.72 9.40
N ILE A 195 53.43 -1.18 10.35
CA ILE A 195 54.67 -0.45 10.07
C ILE A 195 55.73 -1.39 9.49
N LEU A 196 55.90 -2.59 10.02
CA LEU A 196 56.85 -3.59 9.50
C LEU A 196 56.47 -4.13 8.13
N GLU A 197 55.19 -4.16 7.80
CA GLU A 197 54.64 -4.56 6.49
C GLU A 197 54.68 -3.43 5.46
N LEU A 198 55.15 -2.21 5.84
CA LEU A 198 55.15 -1.05 4.97
C LEU A 198 56.23 -1.19 3.87
N ARG A 199 55.78 -1.08 2.61
CA ARG A 199 56.68 -1.12 1.46
C ARG A 199 57.46 0.20 1.33
N LEU A 200 58.75 0.12 0.98
CA LEU A 200 59.62 1.29 0.86
C LEU A 200 59.09 2.36 -0.13
N GLY A 201 58.38 1.95 -1.20
CA GLY A 201 57.73 2.87 -2.12
C GLY A 201 56.65 3.77 -1.51
N ARG A 202 56.12 3.41 -0.33
CA ARG A 202 55.12 4.23 0.39
C ARG A 202 55.73 5.33 1.28
N LEU A 203 57.06 5.49 1.20
CA LEU A 203 57.76 6.53 1.97
C LEU A 203 57.95 7.82 1.18
N THR A 204 57.48 7.89 -0.07
CA THR A 204 57.56 9.09 -0.91
C THR A 204 56.65 10.21 -0.39
N GLY A 205 56.97 11.46 -0.69
CA GLY A 205 56.20 12.62 -0.30
C GLY A 205 54.74 12.55 -0.74
N LEU A 206 54.49 12.07 -1.96
CA LEU A 206 53.13 11.89 -2.51
C LEU A 206 52.27 10.91 -1.68
N GLU A 207 52.85 9.82 -1.18
CA GLU A 207 52.18 8.85 -0.35
C GLU A 207 51.91 9.38 1.07
N GLN A 208 52.76 10.29 1.57
CA GLN A 208 52.49 11.00 2.85
C GLN A 208 51.25 11.87 2.74
N ASP A 209 51.08 12.59 1.64
CA ASP A 209 49.89 13.42 1.38
C ASP A 209 48.64 12.54 1.21
N ASN A 210 48.74 11.40 0.53
CA ASN A 210 47.67 10.43 0.40
C ASN A 210 47.19 9.87 1.76
N LEU A 211 48.14 9.49 2.63
CA LEU A 211 47.82 9.01 3.98
C LEU A 211 47.19 10.09 4.86
N SER A 212 47.67 11.33 4.73
CA SER A 212 47.08 12.47 5.42
C SER A 212 45.67 12.76 4.93
N GLY A 213 45.42 12.67 3.62
CA GLY A 213 44.08 12.77 3.02
C GLY A 213 43.14 11.65 3.48
N GLU A 214 43.63 10.39 3.48
CA GLU A 214 42.86 9.24 3.98
C GLU A 214 42.51 9.42 5.46
N PHE A 215 43.46 9.83 6.28
CA PHE A 215 43.22 10.06 7.70
C PHE A 215 42.16 11.11 7.95
N ASN A 216 42.25 12.26 7.28
CA ASN A 216 41.24 13.32 7.41
C ASN A 216 39.84 12.87 6.96
N SER A 217 39.76 12.08 5.90
CA SER A 217 38.48 11.53 5.43
C SER A 217 37.88 10.55 6.43
N LEU A 218 38.70 9.67 7.00
CA LEU A 218 38.31 8.74 8.04
C LEU A 218 37.82 9.45 9.30
N ILE A 219 38.51 10.51 9.73
CA ILE A 219 38.09 11.32 10.87
C ILE A 219 36.71 11.94 10.63
N LYS A 220 36.50 12.59 9.48
CA LYS A 220 35.17 13.14 9.13
C LYS A 220 34.09 12.07 9.17
N LYS A 221 34.37 10.90 8.59
CA LYS A 221 33.45 9.76 8.59
C LYS A 221 33.17 9.23 9.99
N ILE A 222 34.18 9.11 10.84
CA ILE A 222 34.03 8.67 12.24
C ILE A 222 33.13 9.66 13.02
N THR A 223 33.37 10.96 12.86
CA THR A 223 32.58 12.00 13.52
C THR A 223 31.11 11.94 13.10
N SER A 224 30.84 11.89 11.79
CA SER A 224 29.46 11.80 11.29
C SER A 224 28.74 10.52 11.73
N LEU A 225 29.45 9.37 11.75
CA LEU A 225 28.88 8.12 12.23
C LEU A 225 28.62 8.13 13.73
N GLN A 226 29.43 8.85 14.51
CA GLN A 226 29.24 9.02 15.95
C GLN A 226 28.00 9.89 16.22
N GLU A 227 27.84 11.00 15.48
CA GLU A 227 26.67 11.88 15.57
C GLU A 227 25.35 11.11 15.31
N ILE A 228 25.32 10.22 14.29
CA ILE A 228 24.15 9.38 14.02
C ILE A 228 23.79 8.46 15.19
N ILE A 229 24.80 7.99 15.96
CA ILE A 229 24.57 7.11 17.11
C ILE A 229 24.09 7.90 18.34
N ASP A 230 24.65 9.08 18.56
CA ASP A 230 24.45 9.87 19.75
C ASP A 230 23.22 10.78 19.67
N ASP A 231 22.86 11.24 18.45
CA ASP A 231 21.70 12.11 18.21
C ASP A 231 20.57 11.37 17.49
N LYS A 232 19.42 11.31 18.19
CA LYS A 232 18.18 10.68 17.67
C LYS A 232 17.59 11.41 16.45
N ASP A 233 17.77 12.71 16.36
CA ASP A 233 17.18 13.50 15.27
C ASP A 233 18.03 13.39 14.00
N VAL A 234 19.33 13.30 14.13
CA VAL A 234 20.24 12.96 13.02
C VAL A 234 19.92 11.56 12.49
N LEU A 235 19.70 10.58 13.35
CA LEU A 235 19.28 9.23 12.96
C LEU A 235 17.94 9.23 12.23
N LYS A 236 16.94 9.99 12.72
CA LYS A 236 15.63 10.11 12.04
C LYS A 236 15.77 10.74 10.66
N LYS A 237 16.58 11.81 10.56
CA LYS A 237 16.84 12.46 9.28
C LYS A 237 17.45 11.50 8.27
N LEU A 238 18.48 10.75 8.67
CA LEU A 238 19.11 9.74 7.83
C LEU A 238 18.09 8.69 7.31
N ILE A 239 17.24 8.18 8.21
CA ILE A 239 16.20 7.19 7.83
C ILE A 239 15.22 7.82 6.83
N LYS A 240 14.81 9.06 7.06
CA LYS A 240 13.91 9.78 6.15
C LYS A 240 14.53 9.99 4.76
N ASP A 241 15.80 10.39 4.73
CA ASP A 241 16.53 10.62 3.48
C ASP A 241 16.68 9.32 2.68
N GLU A 242 17.03 8.20 3.33
CA GLU A 242 17.10 6.88 2.70
C GLU A 242 15.74 6.41 2.16
N LEU A 243 14.65 6.66 2.90
CA LEU A 243 13.30 6.31 2.44
C LEU A 243 12.83 7.19 1.28
N ASN A 244 13.21 8.47 1.26
CA ASN A 244 12.92 9.37 0.14
C ASN A 244 13.69 8.94 -1.13
N GLU A 245 14.95 8.56 -1.01
CA GLU A 245 15.74 8.02 -2.13
C GLU A 245 15.09 6.77 -2.73
N ILE A 246 14.60 5.85 -1.90
CA ILE A 246 13.86 4.67 -2.35
C ILE A 246 12.56 5.09 -3.06
N LYS A 247 11.84 6.07 -2.50
CA LYS A 247 10.60 6.58 -3.12
C LYS A 247 10.86 7.21 -4.49
N GLU A 248 11.92 8.00 -4.62
CA GLU A 248 12.28 8.65 -5.89
C GLU A 248 12.72 7.65 -6.96
N THR A 249 13.42 6.58 -6.53
CA THR A 249 13.96 5.56 -7.46
C THR A 249 12.92 4.53 -7.89
N TYR A 250 12.03 4.12 -6.99
CA TYR A 250 11.12 2.98 -7.17
C TYR A 250 9.64 3.32 -6.97
N GLY A 251 9.32 4.58 -6.64
CA GLY A 251 7.94 5.00 -6.42
C GLY A 251 7.17 4.99 -7.74
N ASP A 252 5.98 4.42 -7.72
CA ASP A 252 5.00 4.48 -8.78
C ASP A 252 3.69 5.11 -8.28
N GLU A 253 2.85 5.53 -9.21
CA GLU A 253 1.56 6.09 -8.87
C GLU A 253 0.58 5.00 -8.43
N ARG A 254 -0.34 5.37 -7.55
CA ARG A 254 -1.40 4.48 -7.12
C ARG A 254 -2.34 4.17 -8.29
N ARG A 255 -2.60 2.88 -8.56
CA ARG A 255 -3.45 2.43 -9.67
C ARG A 255 -4.93 2.37 -9.30
N THR A 256 -5.25 2.37 -8.00
CA THR A 256 -6.63 2.26 -7.49
C THR A 256 -7.03 3.53 -6.79
N ASP A 257 -8.26 3.98 -7.01
CA ASP A 257 -8.83 5.12 -6.32
C ASP A 257 -9.28 4.75 -4.91
N ILE A 258 -9.26 5.72 -4.01
CA ILE A 258 -9.84 5.60 -2.67
C ILE A 258 -11.02 6.56 -2.62
N ASN A 259 -12.23 6.01 -2.52
CA ASN A 259 -13.47 6.77 -2.35
C ASN A 259 -13.96 6.64 -0.92
N ASP A 260 -14.19 7.76 -0.25
CA ASP A 260 -14.71 7.79 1.12
C ASP A 260 -16.24 7.62 1.16
N THR A 261 -16.90 7.88 0.03
CA THR A 261 -18.36 7.73 -0.11
C THR A 261 -18.67 6.34 -0.65
N ARG A 262 -19.31 5.53 0.17
CA ARG A 262 -19.93 4.29 -0.28
C ARG A 262 -21.16 4.66 -1.10
N GLN A 263 -21.12 4.44 -2.41
CA GLN A 263 -22.33 4.44 -3.24
C GLN A 263 -22.99 3.08 -3.04
N ASP A 264 -23.91 3.00 -2.07
CA ASP A 264 -24.75 1.82 -1.95
C ASP A 264 -25.70 1.79 -3.15
N ILE A 265 -25.57 0.77 -4.00
CA ILE A 265 -26.48 0.54 -5.13
C ILE A 265 -27.87 0.33 -4.52
N SER A 266 -28.81 1.22 -4.84
CA SER A 266 -30.20 1.10 -4.40
C SER A 266 -30.95 0.09 -5.27
N ASN A 267 -32.07 -0.43 -4.78
CA ASN A 267 -32.94 -1.29 -5.60
C ASN A 267 -33.44 -0.56 -6.87
N GLU A 268 -33.53 0.76 -6.83
CA GLU A 268 -33.93 1.61 -7.95
C GLU A 268 -32.88 1.61 -9.07
N ASP A 269 -31.58 1.60 -8.71
CA ASP A 269 -30.46 1.55 -9.66
C ASP A 269 -30.34 0.21 -10.40
N LEU A 270 -31.00 -0.83 -9.89
CA LEU A 270 -31.03 -2.17 -10.48
C LEU A 270 -32.20 -2.38 -11.45
N ILE A 271 -33.12 -1.41 -11.55
CA ILE A 271 -34.36 -1.52 -12.33
C ILE A 271 -34.36 -0.45 -13.42
N PRO A 272 -34.60 -0.82 -14.71
CA PRO A 272 -34.64 0.16 -15.77
C PRO A 272 -35.79 1.14 -15.59
N GLU A 273 -35.52 2.41 -15.83
CA GLU A 273 -36.55 3.43 -15.89
C GLU A 273 -37.32 3.32 -17.20
N GLU A 274 -38.58 2.92 -17.13
CA GLU A 274 -39.46 2.78 -18.29
C GLU A 274 -40.85 3.31 -17.99
N THR A 275 -41.56 3.72 -19.04
CA THR A 275 -42.94 4.16 -18.90
C THR A 275 -43.87 2.95 -18.77
N ARG A 276 -44.62 2.89 -17.68
CA ARG A 276 -45.56 1.81 -17.38
C ARG A 276 -46.98 2.34 -17.25
N VAL A 277 -47.93 1.49 -17.58
CA VAL A 277 -49.34 1.72 -17.37
C VAL A 277 -49.74 0.97 -16.08
N LEU A 278 -50.01 1.72 -15.03
CA LEU A 278 -50.54 1.21 -13.75
C LEU A 278 -52.06 1.17 -13.80
N THR A 279 -52.66 0.03 -13.52
CA THR A 279 -54.09 -0.12 -13.41
C THR A 279 -54.49 -0.59 -12.01
N ILE A 280 -55.45 0.09 -11.40
CA ILE A 280 -55.99 -0.25 -10.08
C ILE A 280 -57.52 -0.50 -10.21
N SER A 281 -57.95 -1.65 -9.74
CA SER A 281 -59.36 -2.00 -9.74
C SER A 281 -60.08 -1.48 -8.48
N ARG A 282 -61.40 -1.40 -8.54
CA ARG A 282 -62.23 -0.98 -7.39
C ARG A 282 -62.10 -1.87 -6.15
N THR A 283 -61.75 -3.15 -6.38
CA THR A 283 -61.51 -4.10 -5.28
C THR A 283 -60.06 -4.07 -4.76
N GLY A 284 -59.24 -3.12 -5.24
CA GLY A 284 -57.86 -2.89 -4.76
C GLY A 284 -56.77 -3.77 -5.40
N TYR A 285 -57.06 -4.42 -6.55
CA TYR A 285 -56.02 -5.14 -7.30
C TYR A 285 -55.25 -4.16 -8.17
N ALA A 286 -53.93 -4.21 -8.08
CA ALA A 286 -53.03 -3.39 -8.88
C ALA A 286 -52.10 -4.25 -9.76
N LYS A 287 -51.79 -3.76 -10.93
CA LYS A 287 -50.80 -4.32 -11.85
C LYS A 287 -50.17 -3.24 -12.70
N THR A 288 -48.99 -3.48 -13.18
CA THR A 288 -48.33 -2.65 -14.17
C THR A 288 -48.11 -3.39 -15.49
N GLN A 289 -48.07 -2.65 -16.57
CA GLN A 289 -47.81 -3.15 -17.92
C GLN A 289 -46.91 -2.17 -18.66
N PRO A 290 -45.98 -2.63 -19.56
CA PRO A 290 -45.24 -1.74 -20.44
C PRO A 290 -46.21 -0.94 -21.33
N LEU A 291 -45.87 0.34 -21.61
CA LEU A 291 -46.72 1.19 -22.45
C LEU A 291 -46.84 0.62 -23.88
N GLU A 292 -45.85 -0.11 -24.34
CA GLU A 292 -45.83 -0.75 -25.65
C GLU A 292 -46.98 -1.75 -25.91
N GLU A 293 -47.52 -2.33 -24.86
CA GLU A 293 -48.71 -3.20 -24.96
C GLU A 293 -49.99 -2.44 -25.35
N TYR A 294 -50.01 -1.10 -25.22
CA TYR A 294 -51.10 -0.19 -25.55
C TYR A 294 -50.86 0.55 -26.85
N ARG A 295 -50.76 -0.21 -27.98
CA ARG A 295 -50.57 0.39 -29.32
C ARG A 295 -51.83 1.11 -29.78
N GLU A 296 -51.63 2.21 -30.54
CA GLU A 296 -52.73 2.91 -31.23
C GLU A 296 -53.54 2.00 -32.12
N GLN A 297 -54.86 2.09 -31.98
CA GLN A 297 -55.79 1.35 -32.80
C GLN A 297 -56.07 2.12 -34.10
N ARG A 298 -55.76 1.53 -35.24
CA ARG A 298 -56.14 2.09 -36.54
C ARG A 298 -57.64 1.86 -36.83
N ARG A 299 -58.25 2.70 -37.70
CA ARG A 299 -59.67 2.57 -38.13
C ARG A 299 -59.95 1.16 -38.61
N GLY A 300 -60.99 0.51 -38.03
CA GLY A 300 -61.42 -0.86 -38.36
C GLY A 300 -60.81 -1.99 -37.54
N GLY A 301 -59.96 -1.68 -36.54
CA GLY A 301 -59.43 -2.69 -35.58
C GLY A 301 -60.45 -3.06 -34.51
N GLN A 302 -60.45 -4.34 -34.05
CA GLN A 302 -61.20 -4.76 -32.85
C GLN A 302 -60.55 -4.19 -31.58
N GLY A 303 -61.35 -3.56 -30.71
CA GLY A 303 -60.93 -3.07 -29.42
C GLY A 303 -60.28 -4.16 -28.55
N LYS A 304 -59.21 -3.83 -27.88
CA LYS A 304 -58.54 -4.75 -26.92
C LYS A 304 -58.92 -4.37 -25.52
N ALA A 305 -59.45 -5.33 -24.73
CA ALA A 305 -59.73 -5.09 -23.32
C ALA A 305 -58.42 -4.84 -22.53
N ALA A 306 -58.37 -3.78 -21.73
CA ALA A 306 -57.21 -3.41 -20.92
C ALA A 306 -56.98 -4.37 -19.71
N ALA A 307 -58.00 -5.03 -19.24
CA ALA A 307 -57.94 -6.05 -18.19
C ALA A 307 -59.15 -7.00 -18.23
N LYS A 308 -58.93 -8.27 -17.83
CA LYS A 308 -60.01 -9.18 -17.50
C LYS A 308 -60.26 -9.02 -16.00
N VAL A 309 -61.44 -8.47 -15.65
CA VAL A 309 -61.89 -8.28 -14.26
C VAL A 309 -62.91 -9.36 -13.90
N LYS A 310 -63.10 -9.67 -12.62
CA LYS A 310 -64.25 -10.48 -12.19
C LYS A 310 -65.54 -9.77 -12.57
N GLU A 311 -66.68 -10.51 -12.73
CA GLU A 311 -67.95 -9.97 -13.19
C GLU A 311 -68.45 -8.73 -12.43
N GLU A 312 -67.94 -8.47 -11.21
CA GLU A 312 -68.37 -7.37 -10.32
C GLU A 312 -67.22 -6.32 -10.09
N ASP A 313 -66.03 -6.47 -10.68
CA ASP A 313 -64.91 -5.55 -10.45
C ASP A 313 -64.69 -4.69 -11.72
N VAL A 314 -64.24 -3.44 -11.54
CA VAL A 314 -63.99 -2.49 -12.62
C VAL A 314 -62.64 -1.78 -12.40
N ILE A 315 -61.94 -1.42 -13.44
CA ILE A 315 -60.75 -0.58 -13.33
C ILE A 315 -61.23 0.81 -12.91
N GLN A 316 -60.79 1.24 -11.73
CA GLN A 316 -61.11 2.53 -11.15
C GLN A 316 -60.10 3.59 -11.57
N ASN A 317 -58.78 3.27 -11.52
CA ASN A 317 -57.69 4.18 -11.83
C ASN A 317 -56.75 3.59 -12.88
N LEU A 318 -56.35 4.44 -13.83
CA LEU A 318 -55.36 4.11 -14.83
C LEU A 318 -54.39 5.29 -14.89
N HIS A 319 -53.12 5.02 -14.64
CA HIS A 319 -52.04 6.01 -14.64
C HIS A 319 -50.94 5.57 -15.60
N VAL A 320 -50.40 6.52 -16.37
CA VAL A 320 -49.21 6.33 -17.18
C VAL A 320 -48.08 7.10 -16.52
N LEU A 321 -47.04 6.39 -16.07
CA LEU A 321 -46.01 6.98 -15.24
C LEU A 321 -44.68 6.16 -15.34
N SER A 322 -43.56 6.73 -14.86
CA SER A 322 -42.28 6.03 -14.82
C SER A 322 -42.30 4.90 -13.79
N SER A 323 -41.56 3.80 -14.07
CA SER A 323 -41.34 2.70 -13.13
C SER A 323 -40.77 3.20 -11.78
N HIS A 324 -39.98 4.26 -11.77
CA HIS A 324 -39.37 4.86 -10.59
C HIS A 324 -40.30 5.83 -9.85
N SER A 325 -41.50 6.16 -10.40
CA SER A 325 -42.45 7.05 -9.76
C SER A 325 -42.92 6.46 -8.43
N GLN A 326 -43.24 7.33 -7.49
CA GLN A 326 -43.73 6.99 -6.16
C GLN A 326 -45.24 7.23 -6.05
N MET A 327 -45.95 6.21 -5.65
CA MET A 327 -47.40 6.29 -5.43
C MET A 327 -47.67 6.50 -3.93
N LEU A 328 -48.52 7.48 -3.63
CA LEU A 328 -49.00 7.74 -2.28
C LEU A 328 -50.38 7.04 -2.11
N CYS A 329 -50.43 6.08 -1.21
CA CYS A 329 -51.65 5.32 -0.89
C CYS A 329 -52.26 5.86 0.41
N PHE A 330 -53.38 6.56 0.31
CA PHE A 330 -54.12 7.11 1.46
C PHE A 330 -55.13 6.04 1.97
N THR A 331 -55.13 5.84 3.27
CA THR A 331 -55.94 4.79 3.86
C THR A 331 -57.11 5.33 4.67
N THR A 332 -58.12 4.49 4.93
CA THR A 332 -59.32 4.81 5.73
C THR A 332 -59.01 5.20 7.17
N LYS A 333 -57.82 4.84 7.68
CA LYS A 333 -57.33 5.24 9.01
C LYS A 333 -56.56 6.56 9.00
N GLY A 334 -56.50 7.27 7.87
CA GLY A 334 -55.75 8.55 7.73
C GLY A 334 -54.24 8.39 7.66
N LYS A 335 -53.73 7.18 7.38
CA LYS A 335 -52.33 6.94 7.14
C LYS A 335 -52.00 7.06 5.66
N VAL A 336 -50.73 7.36 5.35
CA VAL A 336 -50.20 7.43 3.97
C VAL A 336 -49.08 6.42 3.87
N TYR A 337 -49.15 5.52 2.91
CA TYR A 337 -48.13 4.56 2.57
C TYR A 337 -47.50 4.93 1.23
N TRP A 338 -46.21 4.69 1.11
CA TRP A 338 -45.46 4.92 -0.11
C TRP A 338 -45.22 3.58 -0.78
N LEU A 339 -45.46 3.53 -2.10
CA LEU A 339 -45.23 2.34 -2.90
C LEU A 339 -44.55 2.80 -4.22
N LYS A 340 -43.42 2.23 -4.52
CA LYS A 340 -42.78 2.47 -5.80
C LYS A 340 -43.47 1.67 -6.89
N VAL A 341 -43.59 2.26 -8.10
CA VAL A 341 -44.33 1.62 -9.22
C VAL A 341 -43.69 0.32 -9.64
N TYR A 342 -42.35 0.21 -9.55
CA TYR A 342 -41.61 -1.04 -9.88
C TYR A 342 -41.90 -2.18 -8.88
N GLU A 343 -42.40 -1.89 -7.68
CA GLU A 343 -42.83 -2.90 -6.70
C GLU A 343 -44.18 -3.53 -7.04
N VAL A 344 -44.95 -2.87 -7.89
CA VAL A 344 -46.21 -3.39 -8.39
C VAL A 344 -45.95 -4.42 -9.49
N PRO A 345 -46.48 -5.66 -9.39
CA PRO A 345 -46.13 -6.72 -10.32
C PRO A 345 -46.50 -6.39 -11.76
N VAL A 346 -45.58 -6.71 -12.69
CA VAL A 346 -45.85 -6.69 -14.12
C VAL A 346 -46.72 -7.90 -14.44
N ALA A 347 -47.86 -7.66 -15.04
CA ALA A 347 -48.82 -8.73 -15.32
C ALA A 347 -49.47 -8.53 -16.70
N SER A 348 -49.82 -9.66 -17.35
CA SER A 348 -50.48 -9.63 -18.65
C SER A 348 -51.88 -8.96 -18.57
N ARG A 349 -52.46 -8.59 -19.71
CA ARG A 349 -53.78 -7.96 -19.80
C ARG A 349 -54.86 -8.80 -19.17
N THR A 350 -54.76 -10.13 -19.25
CA THR A 350 -55.77 -11.08 -18.73
C THR A 350 -55.58 -11.38 -17.21
N SER A 351 -54.50 -10.99 -16.63
CA SER A 351 -54.20 -11.19 -15.21
C SER A 351 -54.93 -10.14 -14.33
N LYS A 352 -55.33 -10.54 -13.11
CA LYS A 352 -55.95 -9.64 -12.15
C LYS A 352 -54.95 -8.70 -11.46
N GLY A 353 -53.65 -9.04 -11.45
CA GLY A 353 -52.66 -8.35 -10.64
C GLY A 353 -52.61 -8.86 -9.20
N ARG A 354 -52.08 -8.05 -8.29
CA ARG A 354 -51.93 -8.36 -6.86
C ARG A 354 -52.69 -7.33 -6.00
N PRO A 355 -53.36 -7.76 -4.91
CA PRO A 355 -54.03 -6.81 -4.03
C PRO A 355 -53.06 -5.84 -3.38
N LEU A 356 -53.38 -4.54 -3.34
CA LEU A 356 -52.57 -3.50 -2.69
C LEU A 356 -52.33 -3.82 -1.20
N VAL A 357 -53.29 -4.41 -0.52
CA VAL A 357 -53.14 -4.84 0.88
C VAL A 357 -52.00 -5.83 1.11
N ASN A 358 -51.60 -6.60 0.09
CA ASN A 358 -50.48 -7.54 0.16
C ASN A 358 -49.11 -6.91 -0.19
N MET A 359 -49.12 -5.65 -0.59
CA MET A 359 -47.92 -4.89 -0.95
C MET A 359 -47.61 -3.79 0.06
N LEU A 360 -48.61 -3.44 0.90
CA LEU A 360 -48.54 -2.44 1.96
C LEU A 360 -48.70 -3.13 3.33
N ASN A 361 -47.97 -2.66 4.32
CA ASN A 361 -48.09 -3.15 5.69
C ASN A 361 -49.31 -2.46 6.36
N LEU A 362 -50.52 -2.82 5.96
CA LEU A 362 -51.74 -2.27 6.49
C LEU A 362 -52.10 -2.94 7.83
N ASP A 363 -52.73 -2.16 8.71
CA ASP A 363 -53.31 -2.70 9.93
C ASP A 363 -54.60 -3.51 9.64
N ASP A 364 -55.08 -4.30 10.61
CA ASP A 364 -56.33 -4.99 10.51
C ASP A 364 -57.48 -3.98 10.27
N ASP A 365 -58.34 -4.28 9.30
CA ASP A 365 -59.48 -3.45 8.86
C ASP A 365 -59.12 -2.12 8.17
N GLU A 366 -57.85 -1.90 7.81
CA GLU A 366 -57.39 -0.73 7.04
C GLU A 366 -57.53 -1.00 5.54
N LYS A 367 -58.11 -0.04 4.79
CA LYS A 367 -58.27 -0.09 3.33
C LYS A 367 -57.62 1.13 2.69
N VAL A 368 -57.06 0.95 1.49
CA VAL A 368 -56.55 2.02 0.64
C VAL A 368 -57.69 2.69 -0.09
#